data_9f7e6e46413c0aa21369e1d240126e57
#
_entry.id   9f7e6e46413c0aa21369e1d240126e57
#
_cell.length_a   1.000
_cell.length_b   1.000
_cell.length_c   1.000
_cell.angle_alpha   90.00
_cell.angle_beta   90.00
_cell.angle_gamma   90.00
#
_symmetry.space_group_name_H-M   'P 1'
#
loop_
_entity.id
_entity.type
_entity.pdbx_description
1 polymer ?
#
loop_
_entity_poly.entity_id
_entity_poly.type
_entity_poly.pdbx_seq_one_letter_code
_entity_poly.pdbx_strand_id
1 'polypeptide(L)'
;MPQFVWYIAGGILLLSVLAYFLQEKLIFKPEKLHADFEFKYDAPFREYFFDIAPGVRINGLHFFRDKPKGLILYFHGNTRSIKGWARYARDFYRYDYDVVLLDYRGFGKSTGKRSEKEMLGDMQFVYDRLKEKYAEDHLIVYGRSMGSGFATKLACDNSPRYLILDAPYYSFRKVVERFLPILPVRVVLRFHLRTDKWITGVRCHTYIIHGTRDWLIPIRHSENLQKINPHKITLIR
;
A
#
# COMPACT_ATOMS: atom_id res chain seq x y z
N MET A 1 37.19 1.42 28.22
CA MET A 1 36.40 2.17 27.20
C MET A 1 35.92 3.47 27.82
N PRO A 2 35.97 4.62 27.15
CA PRO A 2 35.54 5.90 27.74
C PRO A 2 34.04 5.84 28.04
N GLN A 3 33.62 6.37 29.18
CA GLN A 3 32.20 6.41 29.65
C GLN A 3 31.25 6.98 28.60
N PHE A 4 31.74 7.88 27.76
CA PHE A 4 31.00 8.48 26.63
C PHE A 4 30.41 7.43 25.65
N VAL A 5 31.10 6.31 25.40
CA VAL A 5 30.58 5.23 24.53
C VAL A 5 29.30 4.59 25.09
N TRP A 6 29.26 4.42 26.42
CA TRP A 6 28.06 3.86 27.08
C TRP A 6 26.87 4.79 27.05
N TYR A 7 27.06 6.11 27.14
CA TYR A 7 25.99 7.09 26.98
C TYR A 7 25.42 7.09 25.57
N ILE A 8 26.27 7.01 24.53
CA ILE A 8 25.82 6.90 23.14
C ILE A 8 25.04 5.60 22.94
N ALA A 9 25.59 4.47 23.37
CA ALA A 9 24.92 3.17 23.25
C ALA A 9 23.56 3.14 23.95
N GLY A 10 23.50 3.70 25.18
CA GLY A 10 22.24 3.86 25.92
C GLY A 10 21.22 4.75 25.21
N GLY A 11 21.69 5.85 24.62
CA GLY A 11 20.84 6.75 23.82
C GLY A 11 20.29 6.07 22.56
N ILE A 12 21.09 5.33 21.81
CA ILE A 12 20.65 4.57 20.64
C ILE A 12 19.64 3.49 21.05
N LEU A 13 19.89 2.78 22.14
CA LEU A 13 18.97 1.76 22.66
C LEU A 13 17.62 2.39 23.03
N LEU A 14 17.62 3.47 23.78
CA LEU A 14 16.39 4.19 24.14
C LEU A 14 15.59 4.65 22.93
N LEU A 15 16.27 5.27 21.96
CA LEU A 15 15.65 5.70 20.70
C LEU A 15 15.09 4.51 19.91
N SER A 16 15.78 3.38 19.91
CA SER A 16 15.32 2.14 19.26
C SER A 16 14.06 1.59 19.90
N VAL A 17 13.99 1.58 21.24
CA VAL A 17 12.79 1.17 21.99
C VAL A 17 11.63 2.11 21.69
N LEU A 18 11.85 3.43 21.76
CA LEU A 18 10.83 4.41 21.42
C LEU A 18 10.32 4.24 19.98
N ALA A 19 11.24 4.08 19.02
CA ALA A 19 10.90 3.85 17.62
C ALA A 19 10.09 2.56 17.44
N TYR A 20 10.44 1.48 18.14
CA TYR A 20 9.68 0.22 18.10
C TYR A 20 8.22 0.39 18.51
N PHE A 21 7.94 1.13 19.57
CA PHE A 21 6.58 1.34 20.05
C PHE A 21 5.82 2.43 19.29
N LEU A 22 6.51 3.48 18.82
CA LEU A 22 5.88 4.63 18.18
C LEU A 22 5.79 4.52 16.66
N GLN A 23 6.43 3.52 16.01
CA GLN A 23 6.53 3.42 14.55
C GLN A 23 5.18 3.45 13.84
N GLU A 24 4.12 2.86 14.43
CA GLU A 24 2.79 2.90 13.80
C GLU A 24 2.28 4.34 13.65
N LYS A 25 2.49 5.18 14.66
CA LYS A 25 2.11 6.60 14.61
C LYS A 25 2.97 7.41 13.63
N LEU A 26 4.22 6.99 13.45
CA LEU A 26 5.16 7.65 12.54
C LEU A 26 4.92 7.25 11.08
N ILE A 27 4.66 5.96 10.84
CA ILE A 27 4.44 5.38 9.51
C ILE A 27 3.04 5.71 8.99
N PHE A 28 2.00 5.47 9.80
CA PHE A 28 0.61 5.61 9.39
C PHE A 28 0.02 6.90 9.96
N LYS A 29 -0.50 7.74 9.07
CA LYS A 29 -1.17 9.01 9.41
C LYS A 29 -2.63 8.97 8.93
N PRO A 30 -3.47 8.10 9.54
CA PRO A 30 -4.84 7.93 9.12
C PRO A 30 -5.69 9.17 9.45
N GLU A 31 -6.57 9.54 8.54
CA GLU A 31 -7.77 10.30 8.85
C GLU A 31 -8.82 9.31 9.36
N LYS A 32 -9.37 9.56 10.54
CA LYS A 32 -10.52 8.81 11.06
C LYS A 32 -11.80 9.45 10.59
N LEU A 33 -12.76 8.64 10.18
CA LEU A 33 -14.10 9.07 9.84
C LEU A 33 -15.10 8.51 10.85
N HIS A 34 -16.11 9.29 11.17
CA HIS A 34 -17.23 8.81 11.98
C HIS A 34 -18.00 7.74 11.20
N ALA A 35 -18.69 6.83 11.90
CA ALA A 35 -19.40 5.72 11.24
C ALA A 35 -20.52 6.19 10.32
N ASP A 36 -21.17 7.30 10.64
CA ASP A 36 -22.24 7.94 9.89
C ASP A 36 -21.76 8.92 8.81
N PHE A 37 -20.43 9.06 8.60
CA PHE A 37 -19.89 9.92 7.56
C PHE A 37 -20.42 9.50 6.19
N GLU A 38 -21.04 10.40 5.45
CA GLU A 38 -21.55 10.17 4.10
C GLU A 38 -20.51 10.62 3.06
N PHE A 39 -20.11 9.70 2.19
CA PHE A 39 -19.29 10.04 1.03
C PHE A 39 -20.13 10.73 -0.04
N LYS A 40 -19.54 11.73 -0.72
CA LYS A 40 -20.20 12.48 -1.81
C LYS A 40 -19.24 12.64 -2.97
N TYR A 41 -19.58 12.02 -4.11
CA TYR A 41 -18.83 12.10 -5.36
C TYR A 41 -19.80 12.19 -6.54
N ASP A 42 -19.38 12.84 -7.63
CA ASP A 42 -20.20 13.04 -8.82
C ASP A 42 -20.42 11.75 -9.64
N ALA A 43 -19.56 10.75 -9.44
CA ALA A 43 -19.66 9.47 -10.14
C ALA A 43 -20.49 8.45 -9.34
N PRO A 44 -21.20 7.52 -10.00
CA PRO A 44 -21.89 6.42 -9.31
C PRO A 44 -20.90 5.58 -8.50
N PHE A 45 -21.20 5.41 -7.23
CA PHE A 45 -20.41 4.58 -6.34
C PHE A 45 -21.28 3.88 -5.31
N ARG A 46 -20.72 2.85 -4.66
CA ARG A 46 -21.29 2.19 -3.49
C ARG A 46 -20.23 2.03 -2.42
N GLU A 47 -20.60 2.30 -1.18
CA GLU A 47 -19.79 1.98 -0.01
C GLU A 47 -19.98 0.51 0.36
N TYR A 48 -18.87 -0.18 0.66
CA TYR A 48 -18.85 -1.56 1.12
C TYR A 48 -18.10 -1.69 2.43
N PHE A 49 -18.52 -2.67 3.21
CA PHE A 49 -17.81 -3.13 4.38
C PHE A 49 -17.52 -4.62 4.23
N PHE A 50 -16.25 -4.98 4.35
CA PHE A 50 -15.80 -6.36 4.35
C PHE A 50 -15.56 -6.76 5.81
N ASP A 51 -16.38 -7.65 6.33
CA ASP A 51 -16.24 -8.20 7.67
C ASP A 51 -15.17 -9.30 7.64
N ILE A 52 -13.97 -8.96 8.14
CA ILE A 52 -12.78 -9.84 8.09
C ILE A 52 -12.78 -10.82 9.26
N ALA A 53 -13.10 -10.32 10.46
CA ALA A 53 -13.15 -11.08 11.70
C ALA A 53 -14.03 -10.33 12.72
N PRO A 54 -14.41 -10.92 13.85
CA PRO A 54 -15.15 -10.24 14.90
C PRO A 54 -14.50 -8.90 15.28
N GLY A 55 -15.24 -7.80 15.11
CA GLY A 55 -14.77 -6.45 15.39
C GLY A 55 -13.78 -5.85 14.37
N VAL A 56 -13.50 -6.55 13.26
CA VAL A 56 -12.60 -6.08 12.20
C VAL A 56 -13.35 -5.95 10.87
N ARG A 57 -13.50 -4.72 10.41
CA ARG A 57 -14.17 -4.37 9.15
C ARG A 57 -13.26 -3.51 8.28
N ILE A 58 -13.18 -3.81 7.02
CA ILE A 58 -12.49 -3.00 6.01
C ILE A 58 -13.53 -2.24 5.20
N ASN A 59 -13.42 -0.92 5.20
CA ASN A 59 -14.29 -0.03 4.43
C ASN A 59 -13.72 0.19 3.04
N GLY A 60 -14.57 0.18 2.03
CA GLY A 60 -14.19 0.40 0.65
C GLY A 60 -15.24 1.17 -0.13
N LEU A 61 -14.80 1.83 -1.18
CA LEU A 61 -15.65 2.50 -2.16
C LEU A 61 -15.46 1.85 -3.52
N HIS A 62 -16.57 1.48 -4.14
CA HIS A 62 -16.60 0.90 -5.48
C HIS A 62 -17.28 1.89 -6.44
N PHE A 63 -16.53 2.42 -7.38
CA PHE A 63 -17.02 3.27 -8.47
C PHE A 63 -17.32 2.41 -9.69
N PHE A 64 -18.53 2.53 -10.23
CA PHE A 64 -19.03 1.67 -11.29
C PHE A 64 -18.94 2.32 -12.66
N ARG A 65 -18.81 1.47 -13.69
CA ARG A 65 -19.04 1.80 -15.10
C ARG A 65 -20.20 0.95 -15.65
N ASP A 66 -20.87 1.43 -16.67
CA ASP A 66 -22.01 0.71 -17.27
C ASP A 66 -21.59 -0.64 -17.87
N LYS A 67 -20.44 -0.68 -18.56
CA LYS A 67 -19.87 -1.88 -19.18
C LYS A 67 -18.39 -1.95 -18.88
N PRO A 68 -18.00 -2.33 -17.65
CA PRO A 68 -16.62 -2.32 -17.25
C PRO A 68 -15.80 -3.40 -17.99
N LYS A 69 -14.61 -3.02 -18.46
CA LYS A 69 -13.63 -3.96 -19.04
C LYS A 69 -12.96 -4.82 -17.97
N GLY A 70 -13.11 -4.45 -16.72
CA GLY A 70 -12.53 -5.11 -15.56
C GLY A 70 -12.56 -4.17 -14.36
N LEU A 71 -11.75 -4.47 -13.35
CA LEU A 71 -11.71 -3.73 -12.10
C LEU A 71 -10.27 -3.37 -11.73
N ILE A 72 -10.09 -2.15 -11.25
CA ILE A 72 -8.85 -1.68 -10.62
C ILE A 72 -9.03 -1.71 -9.10
N LEU A 73 -8.25 -2.55 -8.43
CA LEU A 73 -8.13 -2.55 -6.98
C LEU A 73 -7.01 -1.61 -6.56
N TYR A 74 -7.35 -0.49 -5.92
CA TYR A 74 -6.46 0.61 -5.63
C TYR A 74 -6.04 0.64 -4.15
N PHE A 75 -4.74 0.51 -3.91
CA PHE A 75 -4.10 0.65 -2.59
C PHE A 75 -3.45 2.01 -2.46
N HIS A 76 -3.95 2.82 -1.53
CA HIS A 76 -3.52 4.20 -1.33
C HIS A 76 -2.23 4.32 -0.48
N GLY A 77 -1.70 5.55 -0.37
CA GLY A 77 -0.55 5.87 0.47
C GLY A 77 -0.84 5.83 1.97
N ASN A 78 0.14 6.18 2.79
CA ASN A 78 0.11 6.05 4.24
C ASN A 78 -0.61 7.17 5.00
N THR A 79 -1.29 8.08 4.31
CA THR A 79 -1.95 9.24 4.91
C THR A 79 -3.43 9.31 4.54
N ARG A 80 -4.21 10.07 5.32
CA ARG A 80 -5.63 10.36 5.07
C ARG A 80 -6.53 9.11 5.13
N SER A 81 -7.61 9.09 4.36
CA SER A 81 -8.55 7.99 4.15
C SER A 81 -9.00 7.94 2.70
N ILE A 82 -9.78 6.93 2.31
CA ILE A 82 -10.39 6.85 0.97
C ILE A 82 -11.25 8.07 0.65
N LYS A 83 -11.76 8.82 1.63
CA LYS A 83 -12.42 10.11 1.41
C LYS A 83 -11.58 11.05 0.55
N GLY A 84 -10.28 11.17 0.84
CA GLY A 84 -9.38 12.00 0.05
C GLY A 84 -8.81 11.31 -1.19
N TRP A 85 -8.61 9.99 -1.11
CA TRP A 85 -8.01 9.22 -2.18
C TRP A 85 -8.98 8.87 -3.31
N ALA A 86 -10.26 8.73 -3.03
CA ALA A 86 -11.26 8.34 -4.03
C ALA A 86 -11.38 9.32 -5.21
N ARG A 87 -10.95 10.58 -5.06
CA ARG A 87 -10.87 11.53 -6.18
C ARG A 87 -10.01 11.02 -7.35
N TYR A 88 -9.02 10.16 -7.08
CA TYR A 88 -8.17 9.58 -8.12
C TYR A 88 -8.88 8.49 -8.93
N ALA A 89 -10.02 7.96 -8.46
CA ALA A 89 -10.80 7.00 -9.23
C ALA A 89 -11.21 7.54 -10.60
N ARG A 90 -11.50 8.87 -10.69
CA ARG A 90 -11.88 9.52 -11.94
C ARG A 90 -10.80 9.46 -13.03
N ASP A 91 -9.53 9.33 -12.66
CA ASP A 91 -8.43 9.22 -13.62
C ASP A 91 -8.54 7.95 -14.48
N PHE A 92 -9.28 6.96 -13.99
CA PHE A 92 -9.50 5.66 -14.63
C PHE A 92 -10.84 5.58 -15.39
N TYR A 93 -11.77 6.53 -15.21
CA TYR A 93 -13.11 6.46 -15.81
C TYR A 93 -13.09 6.41 -17.34
N ARG A 94 -12.17 7.13 -17.97
CA ARG A 94 -12.00 7.13 -19.44
C ARG A 94 -11.54 5.79 -20.03
N TYR A 95 -11.14 4.85 -19.18
CA TYR A 95 -10.66 3.54 -19.60
C TYR A 95 -11.72 2.44 -19.45
N ASP A 96 -12.92 2.78 -18.95
CA ASP A 96 -14.03 1.86 -18.70
C ASP A 96 -13.70 0.75 -17.70
N TYR A 97 -12.95 1.07 -16.65
CA TYR A 97 -12.73 0.17 -15.52
C TYR A 97 -13.55 0.60 -14.31
N ASP A 98 -14.10 -0.37 -13.60
CA ASP A 98 -14.54 -0.17 -12.23
C ASP A 98 -13.32 0.11 -11.34
N VAL A 99 -13.51 0.86 -10.26
CA VAL A 99 -12.43 1.14 -9.31
C VAL A 99 -12.89 0.86 -7.89
N VAL A 100 -12.16 0.01 -7.18
CA VAL A 100 -12.35 -0.24 -5.75
C VAL A 100 -11.16 0.32 -4.98
N LEU A 101 -11.43 1.21 -4.04
CA LEU A 101 -10.46 1.72 -3.08
C LEU A 101 -10.80 1.20 -1.69
N LEU A 102 -9.79 0.87 -0.90
CA LEU A 102 -9.94 0.32 0.45
C LEU A 102 -9.20 1.17 1.47
N ASP A 103 -9.83 1.41 2.61
CA ASP A 103 -9.14 1.91 3.80
C ASP A 103 -8.52 0.75 4.59
N TYR A 104 -7.23 0.86 4.93
CA TYR A 104 -6.56 -0.12 5.79
C TYR A 104 -7.12 -0.08 7.21
N ARG A 105 -6.85 -1.12 8.01
CA ARG A 105 -7.17 -1.12 9.44
C ARG A 105 -6.80 0.20 10.09
N GLY A 106 -7.75 0.80 10.77
CA GLY A 106 -7.54 2.06 11.46
C GLY A 106 -7.47 3.30 10.58
N PHE A 107 -7.80 3.23 9.28
CA PHE A 107 -8.06 4.36 8.40
C PHE A 107 -9.56 4.54 8.20
N GLY A 108 -10.01 5.76 7.95
CA GLY A 108 -11.42 6.09 7.69
C GLY A 108 -12.38 5.42 8.65
N LYS A 109 -13.30 4.64 8.10
CA LYS A 109 -14.25 3.83 8.87
C LYS A 109 -13.75 2.39 9.14
N SER A 110 -12.58 2.01 8.62
CA SER A 110 -12.01 0.67 8.87
C SER A 110 -11.57 0.51 10.31
N THR A 111 -11.82 -0.69 10.88
CA THR A 111 -11.53 -1.02 12.28
C THR A 111 -10.38 -2.02 12.38
N GLY A 112 -9.96 -2.33 13.60
CA GLY A 112 -8.94 -3.32 13.90
C GLY A 112 -7.54 -2.72 14.13
N LYS A 113 -6.68 -3.52 14.80
CA LYS A 113 -5.28 -3.17 15.04
C LYS A 113 -4.43 -3.51 13.81
N ARG A 114 -3.43 -2.69 13.53
CA ARG A 114 -2.51 -2.88 12.41
C ARG A 114 -1.39 -3.83 12.76
N SER A 115 -1.12 -4.76 11.90
CA SER A 115 0.16 -5.46 11.75
C SER A 115 0.37 -5.74 10.27
N GLU A 116 1.60 -5.94 9.84
CA GLU A 116 1.87 -6.25 8.42
C GLU A 116 1.11 -7.50 7.98
N LYS A 117 1.18 -8.57 8.78
CA LYS A 117 0.50 -9.84 8.49
C LYS A 117 -1.00 -9.67 8.31
N GLU A 118 -1.65 -9.00 9.27
CA GLU A 118 -3.09 -8.80 9.26
C GLU A 118 -3.54 -7.93 8.07
N MET A 119 -2.81 -6.83 7.80
CA MET A 119 -3.15 -5.95 6.68
C MET A 119 -2.97 -6.66 5.33
N LEU A 120 -1.94 -7.48 5.17
CA LEU A 120 -1.77 -8.30 3.96
C LEU A 120 -2.90 -9.33 3.81
N GLY A 121 -3.30 -9.97 4.91
CA GLY A 121 -4.44 -10.90 4.94
C GLY A 121 -5.76 -10.25 4.56
N ASP A 122 -6.02 -9.03 5.06
CA ASP A 122 -7.22 -8.25 4.71
C ASP A 122 -7.29 -7.97 3.20
N MET A 123 -6.16 -7.58 2.61
CA MET A 123 -6.11 -7.28 1.17
C MET A 123 -6.34 -8.53 0.33
N GLN A 124 -5.80 -9.68 0.75
CA GLN A 124 -6.06 -10.98 0.10
C GLN A 124 -7.52 -11.36 0.22
N PHE A 125 -8.12 -11.23 1.41
CA PHE A 125 -9.53 -11.51 1.62
C PHE A 125 -10.43 -10.70 0.67
N VAL A 126 -10.18 -9.39 0.57
CA VAL A 126 -10.97 -8.54 -0.34
C VAL A 126 -10.73 -8.93 -1.80
N TYR A 127 -9.51 -9.23 -2.18
CA TYR A 127 -9.20 -9.67 -3.54
C TYR A 127 -9.94 -10.96 -3.90
N ASP A 128 -10.01 -11.93 -2.98
CA ASP A 128 -10.73 -13.18 -3.18
C ASP A 128 -12.24 -12.94 -3.36
N ARG A 129 -12.83 -12.00 -2.61
CA ARG A 129 -14.22 -11.57 -2.80
C ARG A 129 -14.46 -10.88 -4.15
N LEU A 130 -13.48 -10.13 -4.66
CA LEU A 130 -13.59 -9.51 -5.97
C LEU A 130 -13.50 -10.53 -7.11
N LYS A 131 -12.70 -11.60 -6.95
CA LYS A 131 -12.62 -12.72 -7.91
C LYS A 131 -13.94 -13.48 -8.09
N GLU A 132 -14.84 -13.42 -7.12
CA GLU A 132 -16.19 -13.98 -7.28
C GLU A 132 -17.03 -13.26 -8.35
N LYS A 133 -16.67 -12.01 -8.69
CA LYS A 133 -17.40 -11.15 -9.63
C LYS A 133 -16.65 -10.82 -10.90
N TYR A 134 -15.34 -10.79 -10.84
CA TYR A 134 -14.46 -10.44 -11.95
C TYR A 134 -13.47 -11.57 -12.20
N ALA A 135 -13.36 -12.02 -13.44
CA ALA A 135 -12.29 -12.94 -13.81
C ALA A 135 -10.92 -12.32 -13.51
N GLU A 136 -10.00 -13.10 -13.00
CA GLU A 136 -8.73 -12.61 -12.46
C GLU A 136 -7.87 -11.89 -13.53
N ASP A 137 -7.97 -12.31 -14.77
CA ASP A 137 -7.33 -11.66 -15.93
C ASP A 137 -7.99 -10.32 -16.33
N HIS A 138 -9.08 -9.93 -15.68
CA HIS A 138 -9.70 -8.61 -15.78
C HIS A 138 -9.42 -7.73 -14.55
N LEU A 139 -8.68 -8.23 -13.56
CA LEU A 139 -8.28 -7.48 -12.37
C LEU A 139 -6.94 -6.78 -12.59
N ILE A 140 -6.88 -5.50 -12.29
CA ILE A 140 -5.66 -4.71 -12.23
C ILE A 140 -5.42 -4.34 -10.77
N VAL A 141 -4.22 -4.61 -10.27
CA VAL A 141 -3.83 -4.22 -8.92
C VAL A 141 -2.96 -2.96 -9.02
N TYR A 142 -3.42 -1.89 -8.38
CA TYR A 142 -2.74 -0.60 -8.37
C TYR A 142 -2.29 -0.25 -6.96
N GLY A 143 -1.02 0.12 -6.79
CA GLY A 143 -0.49 0.53 -5.50
C GLY A 143 0.32 1.81 -5.56
N ARG A 144 -0.05 2.81 -4.73
CA ARG A 144 0.66 4.08 -4.66
C ARG A 144 1.44 4.21 -3.37
N SER A 145 2.72 4.60 -3.47
CA SER A 145 3.62 4.82 -2.33
C SER A 145 3.59 3.61 -1.38
N MET A 146 3.16 3.74 -0.13
CA MET A 146 3.00 2.61 0.81
C MET A 146 2.16 1.48 0.20
N GLY A 147 1.09 1.81 -0.53
CA GLY A 147 0.22 0.85 -1.19
C GLY A 147 0.92 -0.05 -2.21
N SER A 148 2.08 0.37 -2.74
CA SER A 148 2.86 -0.43 -3.67
C SER A 148 3.36 -1.75 -3.09
N GLY A 149 3.66 -1.79 -1.78
CA GLY A 149 4.02 -3.03 -1.09
C GLY A 149 2.85 -4.01 -1.02
N PHE A 150 1.66 -3.53 -0.63
CA PHE A 150 0.44 -4.36 -0.59
C PHE A 150 0.09 -4.88 -1.98
N ALA A 151 0.10 -4.01 -3.00
CA ALA A 151 -0.16 -4.36 -4.38
C ALA A 151 0.81 -5.42 -4.90
N THR A 152 2.10 -5.27 -4.61
CA THR A 152 3.14 -6.22 -5.05
C THR A 152 2.98 -7.59 -4.39
N LYS A 153 2.68 -7.62 -3.06
CA LYS A 153 2.44 -8.90 -2.36
C LYS A 153 1.24 -9.62 -2.94
N LEU A 154 0.15 -8.89 -3.14
CA LEU A 154 -1.07 -9.44 -3.73
C LEU A 154 -0.82 -10.02 -5.14
N ALA A 155 -0.12 -9.29 -6.01
CA ALA A 155 0.22 -9.75 -7.35
C ALA A 155 1.26 -10.90 -7.36
N CYS A 156 2.09 -11.01 -6.31
CA CYS A 156 3.00 -12.14 -6.12
C CYS A 156 2.25 -13.45 -5.83
N ASP A 157 1.20 -13.37 -5.01
CA ASP A 157 0.43 -14.54 -4.57
C ASP A 157 -0.67 -14.93 -5.57
N ASN A 158 -1.04 -14.04 -6.49
CA ASN A 158 -2.14 -14.18 -7.43
C ASN A 158 -1.69 -13.94 -8.88
N SER A 159 -2.65 -13.88 -9.83
CA SER A 159 -2.35 -13.68 -11.26
C SER A 159 -3.24 -12.58 -11.87
N PRO A 160 -3.22 -11.34 -11.34
CA PRO A 160 -3.98 -10.25 -11.93
C PRO A 160 -3.49 -9.95 -13.36
N ARG A 161 -4.31 -9.27 -14.15
CA ARG A 161 -3.95 -8.86 -15.51
C ARG A 161 -2.69 -8.00 -15.55
N TYR A 162 -2.62 -7.01 -14.67
CA TYR A 162 -1.48 -6.09 -14.54
C TYR A 162 -1.26 -5.70 -13.08
N LEU A 163 -0.01 -5.41 -12.77
CA LEU A 163 0.39 -4.70 -11.57
C LEU A 163 0.84 -3.29 -11.96
N ILE A 164 0.27 -2.25 -11.33
CA ILE A 164 0.67 -0.86 -11.54
C ILE A 164 1.17 -0.29 -10.21
N LEU A 165 2.38 0.20 -10.20
CA LEU A 165 3.04 0.77 -9.02
C LEU A 165 3.35 2.24 -9.27
N ASP A 166 2.78 3.13 -8.44
CA ASP A 166 2.98 4.58 -8.50
C ASP A 166 3.88 5.00 -7.33
N ALA A 167 5.05 5.54 -7.67
CA ALA A 167 6.11 5.91 -6.72
C ALA A 167 6.46 4.78 -5.73
N PRO A 168 6.78 3.55 -6.19
CA PRO A 168 7.08 2.43 -5.31
C PRO A 168 8.44 2.57 -4.64
N TYR A 169 8.57 1.92 -3.49
CA TYR A 169 9.87 1.71 -2.84
C TYR A 169 10.41 0.31 -3.12
N TYR A 170 11.73 0.19 -3.19
CA TYR A 170 12.43 -1.09 -3.34
C TYR A 170 12.21 -1.99 -2.11
N SER A 171 12.41 -1.45 -0.90
CA SER A 171 11.95 -2.04 0.36
C SER A 171 11.64 -0.92 1.34
N PHE A 172 10.61 -1.11 2.16
CA PHE A 172 10.20 -0.08 3.11
C PHE A 172 11.32 0.22 4.12
N ARG A 173 12.08 -0.81 4.50
CA ARG A 173 13.28 -0.64 5.33
C ARG A 173 14.25 0.41 4.77
N LYS A 174 14.57 0.35 3.47
CA LYS A 174 15.49 1.33 2.85
C LYS A 174 14.95 2.76 2.88
N VAL A 175 13.63 2.93 2.85
CA VAL A 175 13.01 4.24 3.03
C VAL A 175 13.23 4.73 4.47
N VAL A 176 12.96 3.88 5.46
CA VAL A 176 13.13 4.24 6.88
C VAL A 176 14.60 4.48 7.23
N GLU A 177 15.54 3.65 6.76
CA GLU A 177 16.99 3.81 6.97
C GLU A 177 17.49 5.17 6.47
N ARG A 178 16.90 5.72 5.42
CA ARG A 178 17.26 7.06 4.91
C ARG A 178 16.94 8.18 5.91
N PHE A 179 15.85 8.05 6.66
CA PHE A 179 15.41 9.07 7.63
C PHE A 179 15.96 8.80 9.04
N LEU A 180 16.28 7.56 9.35
CA LEU A 180 16.76 7.14 10.67
C LEU A 180 18.06 6.31 10.56
N PRO A 181 19.14 6.90 10.01
CA PRO A 181 20.37 6.14 9.67
C PRO A 181 21.11 5.60 10.88
N ILE A 182 20.90 6.17 12.08
CA ILE A 182 21.58 5.77 13.31
C ILE A 182 20.89 4.58 13.99
N LEU A 183 19.60 4.36 13.70
CA LEU A 183 18.86 3.29 14.34
C LEU A 183 19.08 1.93 13.65
N PRO A 184 19.10 0.82 14.39
CA PRO A 184 19.15 -0.53 13.83
C PRO A 184 17.78 -0.91 13.21
N VAL A 185 17.40 -0.21 12.12
CA VAL A 185 16.07 -0.32 11.49
C VAL A 185 15.70 -1.76 11.16
N ARG A 186 16.69 -2.60 10.81
CA ARG A 186 16.46 -4.02 10.51
C ARG A 186 15.81 -4.78 11.68
N VAL A 187 16.12 -4.40 12.91
CA VAL A 187 15.61 -5.06 14.14
C VAL A 187 14.37 -4.37 14.67
N VAL A 188 14.33 -3.04 14.57
CA VAL A 188 13.27 -2.21 15.16
C VAL A 188 11.99 -2.21 14.31
N LEU A 189 12.12 -2.29 12.98
CA LEU A 189 11.00 -2.13 12.07
C LEU A 189 10.08 -3.36 12.08
N ARG A 190 8.78 -3.15 12.34
CA ARG A 190 7.74 -4.18 12.35
C ARG A 190 7.00 -4.31 11.00
N PHE A 191 7.03 -3.27 10.17
CA PHE A 191 6.43 -3.23 8.84
C PHE A 191 7.54 -3.25 7.79
N HIS A 192 7.82 -4.43 7.26
CA HIS A 192 8.95 -4.60 6.33
C HIS A 192 8.59 -4.31 4.88
N LEU A 193 7.36 -4.64 4.47
CA LEU A 193 6.81 -4.46 3.12
C LEU A 193 7.88 -4.68 2.04
N ARG A 194 8.22 -5.95 1.83
CA ARG A 194 9.37 -6.41 1.04
C ARG A 194 9.08 -6.46 -0.46
N THR A 195 8.81 -5.27 -1.07
CA THR A 195 8.57 -5.14 -2.51
C THR A 195 9.68 -5.80 -3.33
N ASP A 196 10.94 -5.62 -2.92
CA ASP A 196 12.14 -6.20 -3.52
C ASP A 196 12.11 -7.73 -3.63
N LYS A 197 11.49 -8.41 -2.67
CA LYS A 197 11.36 -9.86 -2.67
C LYS A 197 10.10 -10.33 -3.39
N TRP A 198 8.98 -9.67 -3.15
CA TRP A 198 7.70 -10.10 -3.70
C TRP A 198 7.62 -9.89 -5.21
N ILE A 199 8.28 -8.84 -5.74
CA ILE A 199 8.28 -8.56 -7.17
C ILE A 199 8.88 -9.69 -8.02
N THR A 200 9.76 -10.53 -7.44
CA THR A 200 10.35 -11.68 -8.13
C THR A 200 9.34 -12.77 -8.44
N GLY A 201 8.28 -12.89 -7.62
CA GLY A 201 7.19 -13.86 -7.81
C GLY A 201 6.03 -13.34 -8.66
N VAL A 202 6.02 -12.05 -9.02
CA VAL A 202 4.95 -11.45 -9.85
C VAL A 202 5.00 -12.01 -11.26
N ARG A 203 3.88 -12.59 -11.71
CA ARG A 203 3.76 -13.25 -13.01
C ARG A 203 3.27 -12.34 -14.13
N CYS A 204 2.40 -11.38 -13.79
CA CYS A 204 1.86 -10.41 -14.75
C CYS A 204 2.86 -9.33 -15.11
N HIS A 205 2.59 -8.60 -16.21
CA HIS A 205 3.37 -7.42 -16.56
C HIS A 205 3.17 -6.31 -15.53
N THR A 206 4.27 -5.68 -15.11
CA THR A 206 4.29 -4.62 -14.11
C THR A 206 4.65 -3.28 -14.75
N TYR A 207 3.80 -2.28 -14.55
CA TYR A 207 4.09 -0.89 -14.90
C TYR A 207 4.48 -0.13 -13.63
N ILE A 208 5.60 0.57 -13.68
CA ILE A 208 6.05 1.47 -12.61
C ILE A 208 5.99 2.90 -13.15
N ILE A 209 5.28 3.78 -12.44
CA ILE A 209 5.21 5.20 -12.73
C ILE A 209 5.94 5.93 -11.60
N HIS A 210 6.94 6.76 -11.91
CA HIS A 210 7.72 7.43 -10.86
C HIS A 210 8.29 8.76 -11.32
N GLY A 211 7.95 9.82 -10.58
CA GLY A 211 8.50 11.15 -10.83
C GLY A 211 10.01 11.22 -10.53
N THR A 212 10.78 11.75 -11.47
CA THR A 212 12.25 11.85 -11.36
C THR A 212 12.74 12.75 -10.23
N ARG A 213 11.86 13.63 -9.71
CA ARG A 213 12.15 14.58 -8.63
C ARG A 213 11.53 14.18 -7.29
N ASP A 214 11.11 12.92 -7.14
CA ASP A 214 10.58 12.45 -5.85
C ASP A 214 11.71 12.43 -4.82
N TRP A 215 11.62 13.32 -3.84
CA TRP A 215 12.60 13.46 -2.76
C TRP A 215 12.35 12.46 -1.63
N LEU A 216 11.09 12.00 -1.44
CA LEU A 216 10.70 11.07 -0.38
C LEU A 216 11.14 9.65 -0.73
N ILE A 217 10.77 9.19 -1.92
CA ILE A 217 11.16 7.88 -2.47
C ILE A 217 11.92 8.14 -3.78
N PRO A 218 13.26 8.28 -3.76
CA PRO A 218 14.01 8.55 -4.97
C PRO A 218 13.79 7.50 -6.06
N ILE A 219 13.74 7.95 -7.33
CA ILE A 219 13.48 7.12 -8.51
C ILE A 219 14.37 5.87 -8.59
N ARG A 220 15.56 5.91 -8.00
CA ARG A 220 16.46 4.74 -7.90
C ARG A 220 15.81 3.50 -7.28
N HIS A 221 14.77 3.67 -6.46
CA HIS A 221 13.99 2.54 -5.93
C HIS A 221 13.29 1.81 -7.07
N SER A 222 12.65 2.52 -7.98
CA SER A 222 11.98 1.96 -9.16
C SER A 222 12.96 1.38 -10.17
N GLU A 223 14.08 2.05 -10.39
CA GLU A 223 15.16 1.55 -11.26
C GLU A 223 15.72 0.21 -10.74
N ASN A 224 15.88 0.07 -9.43
CA ASN A 224 16.32 -1.18 -8.82
C ASN A 224 15.25 -2.28 -8.91
N LEU A 225 13.95 -1.95 -8.81
CA LEU A 225 12.87 -2.91 -9.06
C LEU A 225 12.87 -3.37 -10.52
N GLN A 226 13.01 -2.44 -11.48
CA GLN A 226 13.05 -2.77 -12.90
C GLN A 226 14.21 -3.72 -13.23
N LYS A 227 15.38 -3.53 -12.61
CA LYS A 227 16.55 -4.41 -12.82
C LYS A 227 16.32 -5.86 -12.39
N ILE A 228 15.35 -6.13 -11.50
CA ILE A 228 15.02 -7.50 -11.07
C ILE A 228 14.43 -8.31 -12.22
N ASN A 229 13.54 -7.70 -13.02
CA ASN A 229 12.94 -8.35 -14.18
C ASN A 229 12.68 -7.33 -15.31
N PRO A 230 13.70 -6.93 -16.07
CA PRO A 230 13.59 -5.86 -17.07
C PRO A 230 12.66 -6.19 -18.23
N HIS A 231 12.37 -7.48 -18.47
CA HIS A 231 11.44 -7.90 -19.52
C HIS A 231 9.97 -7.80 -19.11
N LYS A 232 9.69 -7.88 -17.82
CA LYS A 232 8.31 -7.80 -17.29
C LYS A 232 7.99 -6.48 -16.61
N ILE A 233 8.98 -5.64 -16.37
CA ILE A 233 8.79 -4.37 -15.65
C ILE A 233 9.11 -3.20 -16.57
N THR A 234 8.09 -2.42 -16.89
CA THR A 234 8.21 -1.16 -17.64
C THR A 234 8.24 0.02 -16.67
N LEU A 235 9.30 0.82 -16.68
CA LEU A 235 9.42 2.05 -15.90
C LEU A 235 9.08 3.27 -16.76
N ILE A 236 8.09 4.04 -16.32
CA ILE A 236 7.62 5.31 -16.89
C ILE A 236 8.08 6.43 -15.96
N ARG A 237 8.80 7.44 -16.51
CA ARG A 237 9.39 8.56 -15.75
C ARG A 237 8.62 9.85 -16.01
#